data_d9d24108075f5dbd77da5ce40c32850f
#
_entry.id   d9d24108075f5dbd77da5ce40c32850f
#
_cell.length_a   1.000
_cell.length_b   1.000
_cell.length_c   1.000
_cell.angle_alpha   90.00
_cell.angle_beta   90.00
_cell.angle_gamma   90.00
#
_symmetry.space_group_name_H-M   'P 1'
#
loop_
_entity.id
_entity.type
_entity.pdbx_description
1 polymer ?
#
loop_
_entity_poly.entity_id
_entity_poly.type
_entity_poly.pdbx_seq_one_letter_code
_entity_poly.pdbx_strand_id
1 'polypeptide(L)'
;MAERAAIAIAAHPDDIEFTMAGTLLRLREAGWKIHCLNVSSGDCGSLVHGRAALRRIRAAEARRAAAVLGAVHHPSLADDIGILYGLPLLRRLAAVIREVRPAIVLTHPPQDYMEDHTETCRLAVSAAFVRGIPNFASVPRRPAWGGETVIYHAMPHGLHDPLRRRVVAGAWVDTTAVHARKLEALACHESQHAWLRASQGMNSYLRDMERMSRAVGRQSGRFRHAEGWRRHSHPGFSATDADPLRAALGPLCRVNATYERALRRGAP
;
A
#
# COMPACT_ATOMS: atom_id res chain seq x y z
N MET A 1 19.02 -15.95 10.63
CA MET A 1 18.07 -14.88 11.01
C MET A 1 16.77 -15.13 10.24
N ALA A 2 15.59 -14.98 10.87
CA ALA A 2 14.33 -15.12 10.14
C ALA A 2 14.26 -14.07 9.01
N GLU A 3 13.75 -14.48 7.85
CA GLU A 3 13.58 -13.61 6.67
C GLU A 3 12.62 -12.46 7.03
N ARG A 4 13.07 -11.21 6.88
CA ARG A 4 12.24 -10.03 7.13
C ARG A 4 11.30 -9.80 5.96
N ALA A 5 10.00 -9.73 6.19
CA ALA A 5 9.01 -9.52 5.16
C ALA A 5 8.27 -8.19 5.32
N ALA A 6 7.96 -7.56 4.19
CA ALA A 6 7.06 -6.41 4.08
C ALA A 6 5.96 -6.73 3.07
N ILE A 7 4.73 -6.30 3.33
CA ILE A 7 3.60 -6.46 2.41
C ILE A 7 2.94 -5.11 2.14
N ALA A 8 2.66 -4.83 0.88
CA ALA A 8 1.74 -3.77 0.47
C ALA A 8 0.35 -4.38 0.22
N ILE A 9 -0.66 -3.80 0.85
CA ILE A 9 -2.07 -4.18 0.74
C ILE A 9 -2.83 -2.96 0.26
N ALA A 10 -3.27 -3.00 -0.99
CA ALA A 10 -4.01 -1.91 -1.63
C ALA A 10 -5.32 -2.41 -2.23
N ALA A 11 -6.20 -1.51 -2.64
CA ALA A 11 -7.51 -1.85 -3.15
C ALA A 11 -7.42 -2.47 -4.55
N HIS A 12 -6.92 -1.71 -5.52
CA HIS A 12 -6.96 -2.09 -6.94
C HIS A 12 -5.59 -2.42 -7.51
N PRO A 13 -5.51 -3.24 -8.55
CA PRO A 13 -4.29 -3.39 -9.34
C PRO A 13 -3.88 -2.03 -9.93
N ASP A 14 -2.73 -1.50 -9.53
CA ASP A 14 -2.09 -0.22 -9.84
C ASP A 14 -1.87 0.71 -8.61
N ASP A 15 -2.66 0.62 -7.56
CA ASP A 15 -2.52 1.46 -6.36
C ASP A 15 -1.15 1.29 -5.68
N ILE A 16 -0.66 0.04 -5.61
CA ILE A 16 0.66 -0.27 -5.03
C ILE A 16 1.74 0.43 -5.82
N GLU A 17 1.68 0.31 -7.14
CA GLU A 17 2.65 0.90 -8.05
C GLU A 17 2.60 2.43 -7.97
N PHE A 18 1.41 2.99 -7.78
CA PHE A 18 1.23 4.43 -7.70
C PHE A 18 1.79 5.04 -6.41
N THR A 19 1.59 4.40 -5.25
CA THR A 19 1.83 5.03 -3.94
C THR A 19 2.83 4.34 -3.03
N MET A 20 3.20 3.06 -3.28
CA MET A 20 3.94 2.20 -2.33
C MET A 20 5.16 1.49 -2.93
N ALA A 21 5.20 1.35 -4.27
CA ALA A 21 6.20 0.52 -4.95
C ALA A 21 7.63 1.01 -4.77
N GLY A 22 7.84 2.31 -4.69
CA GLY A 22 9.17 2.88 -4.44
C GLY A 22 9.73 2.46 -3.08
N THR A 23 8.88 2.47 -2.04
CA THR A 23 9.25 2.00 -0.71
C THR A 23 9.50 0.49 -0.68
N LEU A 24 8.68 -0.30 -1.38
CA LEU A 24 8.91 -1.75 -1.52
C LEU A 24 10.26 -2.03 -2.19
N LEU A 25 10.59 -1.32 -3.28
CA LEU A 25 11.88 -1.46 -3.96
C LEU A 25 13.05 -1.12 -3.04
N ARG A 26 12.94 -0.06 -2.22
CA ARG A 26 13.97 0.29 -1.23
C ARG A 26 14.11 -0.75 -0.13
N LEU A 27 13.00 -1.31 0.35
CA LEU A 27 13.03 -2.41 1.31
C LEU A 27 13.68 -3.66 0.70
N ARG A 28 13.40 -3.98 -0.57
CA ARG A 28 14.05 -5.08 -1.28
C ARG A 28 15.56 -4.87 -1.40
N GLU A 29 16.01 -3.67 -1.76
CA GLU A 29 17.45 -3.31 -1.79
C GLU A 29 18.11 -3.48 -0.41
N ALA A 30 17.34 -3.27 0.68
CA ALA A 30 17.78 -3.50 2.06
C ALA A 30 17.65 -4.98 2.51
N GLY A 31 17.40 -5.92 1.58
CA GLY A 31 17.37 -7.36 1.84
C GLY A 31 16.04 -7.89 2.41
N TRP A 32 14.95 -7.13 2.27
CA TRP A 32 13.63 -7.59 2.70
C TRP A 32 12.92 -8.37 1.58
N LYS A 33 12.18 -9.40 1.96
CA LYS A 33 11.21 -10.04 1.08
C LYS A 33 9.97 -9.16 0.98
N ILE A 34 9.58 -8.81 -0.24
CA ILE A 34 8.45 -7.92 -0.48
C ILE A 34 7.28 -8.67 -1.11
N HIS A 35 6.08 -8.31 -0.69
CA HIS A 35 4.82 -8.91 -1.10
C HIS A 35 3.83 -7.84 -1.56
N CYS A 36 3.01 -8.16 -2.58
CA CYS A 36 1.94 -7.30 -3.10
C CYS A 36 0.61 -8.04 -3.07
N LEU A 37 -0.41 -7.39 -2.50
CA LEU A 37 -1.81 -7.84 -2.52
C LEU A 37 -2.72 -6.69 -2.90
N ASN A 38 -3.39 -6.81 -4.05
CA ASN A 38 -4.53 -5.97 -4.40
C ASN A 38 -5.80 -6.72 -3.95
N VAL A 39 -6.58 -6.12 -3.04
CA VAL A 39 -7.74 -6.77 -2.44
C VAL A 39 -8.82 -7.03 -3.48
N SER A 40 -9.05 -6.07 -4.38
CA SER A 40 -9.98 -6.18 -5.49
C SER A 40 -9.28 -6.68 -6.76
N SER A 41 -10.09 -7.26 -7.65
CA SER A 41 -9.65 -7.77 -8.95
C SER A 41 -9.55 -6.70 -10.04
N GLY A 42 -10.10 -5.50 -9.82
CA GLY A 42 -10.11 -4.43 -10.81
C GLY A 42 -11.10 -4.65 -11.96
N ASP A 43 -12.20 -5.35 -11.74
CA ASP A 43 -13.04 -5.90 -12.81
C ASP A 43 -14.15 -4.96 -13.33
N CYS A 44 -14.24 -3.71 -12.83
CA CYS A 44 -15.28 -2.77 -13.25
C CYS A 44 -14.83 -1.69 -14.25
N GLY A 45 -13.56 -1.28 -14.22
CA GLY A 45 -13.06 -0.13 -14.97
C GLY A 45 -12.71 -0.42 -16.42
N SER A 46 -13.69 -0.61 -17.32
CA SER A 46 -13.47 -0.77 -18.77
C SER A 46 -14.69 -0.39 -19.60
N LEU A 47 -14.45 0.19 -20.80
CA LEU A 47 -15.49 0.42 -21.81
C LEU A 47 -15.60 -0.71 -22.84
N VAL A 48 -14.62 -1.62 -22.88
CA VAL A 48 -14.49 -2.63 -23.95
C VAL A 48 -14.59 -4.06 -23.45
N HIS A 49 -14.22 -4.30 -22.19
CA HIS A 49 -14.16 -5.64 -21.62
C HIS A 49 -15.24 -5.86 -20.57
N GLY A 50 -15.95 -6.97 -20.66
CA GLY A 50 -16.84 -7.41 -19.57
C GLY A 50 -16.01 -7.87 -18.36
N ARG A 51 -16.64 -7.88 -17.17
CA ARG A 51 -16.01 -8.13 -15.86
C ARG A 51 -15.08 -9.35 -15.83
N ALA A 52 -15.53 -10.51 -16.34
CA ALA A 52 -14.74 -11.74 -16.31
C ALA A 52 -13.45 -11.65 -17.17
N ALA A 53 -13.51 -10.98 -18.31
CA ALA A 53 -12.35 -10.75 -19.18
C ALA A 53 -11.39 -9.76 -18.53
N LEU A 54 -11.91 -8.63 -18.03
CA LEU A 54 -11.12 -7.58 -17.36
C LEU A 54 -10.40 -8.13 -16.14
N ARG A 55 -11.06 -8.93 -15.29
CA ARG A 55 -10.43 -9.60 -14.14
C ARG A 55 -9.20 -10.41 -14.54
N ARG A 56 -9.28 -11.19 -15.64
CA ARG A 56 -8.13 -11.97 -16.14
C ARG A 56 -7.00 -11.06 -16.63
N ILE A 57 -7.35 -10.00 -17.37
CA ILE A 57 -6.39 -9.03 -17.90
C ILE A 57 -5.65 -8.36 -16.72
N ARG A 58 -6.39 -7.76 -15.78
CA ARG A 58 -5.79 -7.04 -14.65
C ARG A 58 -5.01 -7.94 -13.70
N ALA A 59 -5.44 -9.19 -13.51
CA ALA A 59 -4.64 -10.17 -12.76
C ALA A 59 -3.30 -10.51 -13.46
N ALA A 60 -3.27 -10.54 -14.79
CA ALA A 60 -2.02 -10.71 -15.54
C ALA A 60 -1.12 -9.48 -15.45
N GLU A 61 -1.70 -8.28 -15.54
CA GLU A 61 -1.02 -7.00 -15.39
C GLU A 61 -0.38 -6.88 -14.00
N ALA A 62 -1.14 -7.16 -12.93
CA ALA A 62 -0.64 -7.13 -11.55
C ALA A 62 0.51 -8.12 -11.30
N ARG A 63 0.44 -9.32 -11.89
CA ARG A 63 1.55 -10.29 -11.83
C ARG A 63 2.80 -9.78 -12.54
N ARG A 64 2.66 -9.14 -13.71
CA ARG A 64 3.81 -8.53 -14.43
C ARG A 64 4.40 -7.38 -13.60
N ALA A 65 3.57 -6.50 -13.04
CA ALA A 65 4.02 -5.41 -12.19
C ALA A 65 4.77 -5.92 -10.95
N ALA A 66 4.24 -6.92 -10.26
CA ALA A 66 4.91 -7.56 -9.13
C ALA A 66 6.26 -8.19 -9.54
N ALA A 67 6.35 -8.80 -10.72
CA ALA A 67 7.61 -9.35 -11.25
C ALA A 67 8.65 -8.24 -11.51
N VAL A 68 8.25 -7.09 -12.06
CA VAL A 68 9.12 -5.91 -12.21
C VAL A 68 9.64 -5.45 -10.84
N LEU A 69 8.79 -5.41 -9.82
CA LEU A 69 9.19 -5.08 -8.45
C LEU A 69 10.08 -6.15 -7.81
N GLY A 70 9.99 -7.41 -8.28
CA GLY A 70 10.56 -8.59 -7.63
C GLY A 70 9.81 -8.94 -6.34
N ALA A 71 8.51 -8.70 -6.32
CA ALA A 71 7.62 -8.97 -5.23
C ALA A 71 6.87 -10.30 -5.41
N VAL A 72 6.53 -10.96 -4.31
CA VAL A 72 5.58 -12.08 -4.32
C VAL A 72 4.18 -11.52 -4.51
N HIS A 73 3.50 -11.92 -5.59
CA HIS A 73 2.13 -11.54 -5.87
C HIS A 73 1.14 -12.46 -5.16
N HIS A 74 0.14 -11.89 -4.47
CA HIS A 74 -0.98 -12.60 -3.90
C HIS A 74 -2.24 -12.38 -4.73
N PRO A 75 -3.06 -13.43 -4.98
CA PRO A 75 -4.33 -13.29 -5.71
C PRO A 75 -5.30 -12.36 -4.98
N SER A 76 -6.11 -11.62 -5.75
CA SER A 76 -7.16 -10.75 -5.22
C SER A 76 -8.22 -11.53 -4.43
N LEU A 77 -8.83 -10.88 -3.46
CA LEU A 77 -9.76 -11.47 -2.50
C LEU A 77 -11.23 -11.08 -2.75
N ALA A 78 -11.49 -10.03 -3.52
CA ALA A 78 -12.81 -9.46 -3.80
C ALA A 78 -12.91 -8.94 -5.23
N ASP A 79 -14.08 -8.50 -5.63
CA ASP A 79 -14.33 -7.73 -6.85
C ASP A 79 -14.35 -6.23 -6.53
N ASP A 80 -14.30 -5.37 -7.57
CA ASP A 80 -14.42 -3.93 -7.42
C ASP A 80 -15.75 -3.55 -6.76
N ILE A 81 -15.73 -2.55 -5.89
CA ILE A 81 -16.88 -2.09 -5.09
C ILE A 81 -17.40 -3.18 -4.14
N GLY A 82 -16.74 -4.32 -4.09
CA GLY A 82 -17.06 -5.46 -3.21
C GLY A 82 -16.15 -5.55 -1.99
N ILE A 83 -15.29 -4.57 -1.76
CA ILE A 83 -14.44 -4.50 -0.57
C ILE A 83 -15.27 -3.94 0.58
N LEU A 84 -15.98 -4.82 1.26
CA LEU A 84 -16.79 -4.47 2.43
C LEU A 84 -16.12 -4.98 3.71
N TYR A 85 -16.10 -4.16 4.76
CA TYR A 85 -15.64 -4.61 6.06
C TYR A 85 -16.57 -5.70 6.62
N GLY A 86 -16.08 -6.92 6.62
CA GLY A 86 -16.86 -8.06 7.09
C GLY A 86 -15.98 -9.27 7.39
N LEU A 87 -16.49 -10.16 8.23
CA LEU A 87 -15.75 -11.35 8.67
C LEU A 87 -15.24 -12.25 7.53
N PRO A 88 -16.00 -12.51 6.44
CA PRO A 88 -15.51 -13.36 5.37
C PRO A 88 -14.21 -12.83 4.74
N LEU A 89 -14.16 -11.55 4.38
CA LEU A 89 -12.99 -10.94 3.75
C LEU A 89 -11.85 -10.74 4.77
N LEU A 90 -12.18 -10.34 6.00
CA LEU A 90 -11.20 -10.24 7.09
C LEU A 90 -10.51 -11.57 7.37
N ARG A 91 -11.24 -12.70 7.38
CA ARG A 91 -10.65 -14.03 7.58
C ARG A 91 -9.69 -14.43 6.46
N ARG A 92 -10.01 -14.07 5.22
CA ARG A 92 -9.14 -14.31 4.05
C ARG A 92 -7.86 -13.47 4.14
N LEU A 93 -7.98 -12.19 4.46
CA LEU A 93 -6.84 -11.30 4.59
C LEU A 93 -5.95 -11.66 5.80
N ALA A 94 -6.56 -12.07 6.92
CA ALA A 94 -5.82 -12.59 8.08
C ALA A 94 -5.00 -13.84 7.75
N ALA A 95 -5.49 -14.70 6.83
CA ALA A 95 -4.72 -15.84 6.35
C ALA A 95 -3.44 -15.41 5.63
N VAL A 96 -3.52 -14.38 4.78
CA VAL A 96 -2.35 -13.82 4.08
C VAL A 96 -1.35 -13.21 5.09
N ILE A 97 -1.82 -12.41 6.05
CA ILE A 97 -0.94 -11.84 7.09
C ILE A 97 -0.23 -12.94 7.90
N ARG A 98 -0.94 -14.01 8.28
CA ARG A 98 -0.36 -15.15 9.03
C ARG A 98 0.62 -15.98 8.21
N GLU A 99 0.44 -16.03 6.90
CA GLU A 99 1.34 -16.71 5.97
C GLU A 99 2.61 -15.90 5.74
N VAL A 100 2.47 -14.61 5.41
CA VAL A 100 3.59 -13.69 5.10
C VAL A 100 4.38 -13.33 6.34
N ARG A 101 3.72 -13.18 7.50
CA ARG A 101 4.32 -12.74 8.78
C ARG A 101 5.08 -11.42 8.63
N PRO A 102 4.46 -10.36 8.09
CA PRO A 102 5.17 -9.14 7.74
C PRO A 102 5.51 -8.31 8.98
N ALA A 103 6.76 -7.87 9.10
CA ALA A 103 7.14 -6.87 10.09
C ALA A 103 6.69 -5.45 9.67
N ILE A 104 6.44 -5.23 8.38
CA ILE A 104 5.95 -3.97 7.80
C ILE A 104 4.71 -4.25 6.94
N VAL A 105 3.62 -3.55 7.23
CA VAL A 105 2.41 -3.49 6.39
C VAL A 105 2.26 -2.08 5.84
N LEU A 106 2.23 -1.95 4.52
CA LEU A 106 1.96 -0.72 3.80
C LEU A 106 0.51 -0.77 3.30
N THR A 107 -0.29 0.26 3.51
CA THR A 107 -1.69 0.28 3.07
C THR A 107 -2.19 1.69 2.82
N HIS A 108 -3.43 1.83 2.34
CA HIS A 108 -4.10 3.10 2.11
C HIS A 108 -4.25 3.93 3.39
N PRO A 109 -4.49 5.25 3.27
CA PRO A 109 -4.85 6.09 4.41
C PRO A 109 -6.24 5.72 4.95
N PRO A 110 -6.53 6.00 6.23
CA PRO A 110 -7.84 5.73 6.84
C PRO A 110 -8.97 6.63 6.32
N GLN A 111 -8.63 7.72 5.61
CA GLN A 111 -9.54 8.60 4.88
C GLN A 111 -9.02 8.78 3.46
N ASP A 112 -9.83 8.39 2.49
CA ASP A 112 -9.50 8.47 1.06
C ASP A 112 -10.75 8.91 0.28
N TYR A 113 -10.56 9.34 -0.97
CA TYR A 113 -11.65 9.75 -1.85
C TYR A 113 -12.52 8.56 -2.31
N MET A 114 -12.03 7.34 -2.13
CA MET A 114 -12.64 6.11 -2.64
C MET A 114 -12.90 5.10 -1.52
N GLU A 115 -14.13 4.57 -1.46
CA GLU A 115 -14.54 3.64 -0.41
C GLU A 115 -13.70 2.36 -0.38
N ASP A 116 -13.41 1.76 -1.54
CA ASP A 116 -12.57 0.55 -1.61
C ASP A 116 -11.19 0.76 -0.97
N HIS A 117 -10.60 1.99 -1.06
CA HIS A 117 -9.35 2.33 -0.39
C HIS A 117 -9.51 2.38 1.13
N THR A 118 -10.57 3.06 1.61
CA THR A 118 -10.87 3.18 3.04
C THR A 118 -11.16 1.82 3.66
N GLU A 119 -11.97 0.99 3.01
CA GLU A 119 -12.31 -0.36 3.47
C GLU A 119 -11.09 -1.30 3.43
N THR A 120 -10.24 -1.19 2.41
CA THR A 120 -8.95 -1.91 2.36
C THR A 120 -8.06 -1.54 3.54
N CYS A 121 -7.94 -0.26 3.86
CA CYS A 121 -7.19 0.21 5.03
C CYS A 121 -7.73 -0.42 6.33
N ARG A 122 -9.05 -0.35 6.56
CA ARG A 122 -9.70 -0.92 7.75
C ARG A 122 -9.48 -2.42 7.87
N LEU A 123 -9.62 -3.15 6.75
CA LEU A 123 -9.38 -4.59 6.69
C LEU A 123 -7.92 -4.95 6.94
N ALA A 124 -6.96 -4.22 6.35
CA ALA A 124 -5.53 -4.44 6.54
C ALA A 124 -5.12 -4.24 8.01
N VAL A 125 -5.58 -3.15 8.63
CA VAL A 125 -5.35 -2.88 10.07
C VAL A 125 -5.95 -4.00 10.92
N SER A 126 -7.21 -4.38 10.68
CA SER A 126 -7.87 -5.44 11.46
C SER A 126 -7.23 -6.80 11.26
N ALA A 127 -6.81 -7.15 10.03
CA ALA A 127 -6.13 -8.42 9.75
C ALA A 127 -4.76 -8.50 10.46
N ALA A 128 -4.02 -7.39 10.48
CA ALA A 128 -2.78 -7.28 11.23
C ALA A 128 -3.03 -7.37 12.75
N PHE A 129 -4.12 -6.79 13.26
CA PHE A 129 -4.49 -6.88 14.67
C PHE A 129 -4.81 -8.32 15.10
N VAL A 130 -5.63 -9.04 14.33
CA VAL A 130 -6.06 -10.40 14.69
C VAL A 130 -5.03 -11.50 14.38
N ARG A 131 -3.86 -11.14 13.84
CA ARG A 131 -2.81 -12.10 13.44
C ARG A 131 -2.40 -13.07 14.55
N GLY A 132 -2.30 -12.55 15.76
CA GLY A 132 -1.85 -13.30 16.94
C GLY A 132 -2.98 -13.89 17.79
N ILE A 133 -4.25 -13.70 17.44
CA ILE A 133 -5.41 -14.17 18.22
C ILE A 133 -5.73 -15.63 17.85
N PRO A 134 -5.48 -16.62 18.76
CA PRO A 134 -5.67 -18.05 18.42
C PRO A 134 -7.12 -18.41 18.07
N ASN A 135 -8.09 -17.77 18.74
CA ASN A 135 -9.52 -18.03 18.55
C ASN A 135 -10.11 -17.34 17.31
N PHE A 136 -9.34 -16.48 16.63
CA PHE A 136 -9.77 -15.93 15.34
C PHE A 136 -9.40 -16.90 14.21
N ALA A 137 -10.38 -17.57 13.63
CA ALA A 137 -10.17 -18.51 12.54
C ALA A 137 -9.97 -17.75 11.21
N SER A 138 -8.81 -17.90 10.58
CA SER A 138 -8.55 -17.44 9.20
C SER A 138 -9.07 -18.43 8.15
N VAL A 139 -9.26 -18.00 6.91
CA VAL A 139 -9.67 -18.80 5.76
C VAL A 139 -8.75 -18.54 4.56
N PRO A 140 -7.94 -19.53 4.11
CA PRO A 140 -7.73 -20.85 4.73
C PRO A 140 -7.16 -20.76 6.14
N ARG A 141 -7.38 -21.82 6.93
CA ARG A 141 -6.88 -21.84 8.31
C ARG A 141 -5.33 -21.75 8.32
N ARG A 142 -4.82 -20.80 9.08
CA ARG A 142 -3.39 -20.60 9.35
C ARG A 142 -3.18 -20.48 10.87
N PRO A 143 -2.10 -21.00 11.43
CA PRO A 143 -1.75 -20.80 12.84
C PRO A 143 -1.67 -19.32 13.18
N ALA A 144 -2.07 -18.96 14.40
CA ALA A 144 -1.85 -17.61 14.91
C ALA A 144 -0.34 -17.28 14.90
N TRP A 145 -0.01 -16.04 14.60
CA TRP A 145 1.36 -15.53 14.56
C TRP A 145 1.49 -14.33 15.50
N GLY A 146 2.23 -14.50 16.61
CA GLY A 146 2.39 -13.48 17.65
C GLY A 146 3.53 -12.48 17.39
N GLY A 147 4.19 -12.51 16.21
CA GLY A 147 5.26 -11.57 15.90
C GLY A 147 4.78 -10.13 15.75
N GLU A 148 5.71 -9.18 15.93
CA GLU A 148 5.42 -7.76 15.80
C GLU A 148 5.22 -7.35 14.34
N THR A 149 4.32 -6.39 14.13
CA THR A 149 4.08 -5.77 12.83
C THR A 149 3.82 -4.28 13.02
N VAL A 150 4.28 -3.46 12.09
CA VAL A 150 4.03 -2.01 12.10
C VAL A 150 3.36 -1.62 10.78
N ILE A 151 2.29 -0.83 10.90
CA ILE A 151 1.48 -0.42 9.76
C ILE A 151 1.85 1.01 9.37
N TYR A 152 1.98 1.25 8.07
CA TYR A 152 2.21 2.57 7.49
C TYR A 152 1.12 2.86 6.46
N HIS A 153 0.50 4.03 6.61
CA HIS A 153 -0.53 4.54 5.71
C HIS A 153 0.13 5.42 4.64
N ALA A 154 -0.11 5.09 3.39
CA ALA A 154 0.33 5.89 2.25
C ALA A 154 -0.37 7.25 2.23
N MET A 155 0.18 8.18 1.47
CA MET A 155 -0.50 9.44 1.16
C MET A 155 -1.66 9.18 0.20
N PRO A 156 -2.82 9.85 0.39
CA PRO A 156 -3.94 9.73 -0.53
C PRO A 156 -3.58 10.26 -1.91
N HIS A 157 -4.26 9.77 -2.94
CA HIS A 157 -4.13 10.31 -4.30
C HIS A 157 -4.46 11.81 -4.29
N GLY A 158 -3.64 12.61 -4.99
CA GLY A 158 -3.78 14.06 -4.98
C GLY A 158 -3.34 14.78 -3.69
N LEU A 159 -2.87 14.05 -2.66
CA LEU A 159 -2.37 14.60 -1.38
C LEU A 159 -3.39 15.41 -0.57
N HIS A 160 -4.67 15.14 -0.76
CA HIS A 160 -5.78 15.76 -0.02
C HIS A 160 -6.73 14.68 0.52
N ASP A 161 -7.38 15.00 1.62
CA ASP A 161 -8.50 14.19 2.13
C ASP A 161 -9.78 14.43 1.30
N PRO A 162 -10.86 13.66 1.51
CA PRO A 162 -12.13 13.86 0.79
C PRO A 162 -12.73 15.25 0.93
N LEU A 163 -12.39 16.00 1.98
CA LEU A 163 -12.84 17.36 2.24
C LEU A 163 -11.86 18.42 1.72
N ARG A 164 -10.90 18.03 0.88
CA ARG A 164 -9.89 18.89 0.24
C ARG A 164 -8.84 19.46 1.19
N ARG A 165 -8.71 18.95 2.40
CA ARG A 165 -7.65 19.35 3.32
C ARG A 165 -6.35 18.68 2.90
N ARG A 166 -5.26 19.44 2.88
CA ARG A 166 -3.95 18.91 2.56
C ARG A 166 -3.50 17.87 3.59
N VAL A 167 -3.11 16.70 3.12
CA VAL A 167 -2.53 15.64 3.95
C VAL A 167 -1.01 15.78 3.97
N VAL A 168 -0.42 15.77 5.16
CA VAL A 168 1.03 15.90 5.36
C VAL A 168 1.59 14.57 5.84
N ALA A 169 2.71 14.14 5.26
CA ALA A 169 3.38 12.90 5.66
C ALA A 169 4.09 13.05 7.01
N GLY A 170 4.04 11.97 7.82
CA GLY A 170 4.85 11.84 9.04
C GLY A 170 6.30 11.42 8.75
N ALA A 171 6.51 10.72 7.63
CA ALA A 171 7.84 10.37 7.12
C ALA A 171 7.84 10.33 5.59
N TRP A 172 9.02 10.48 5.00
CA TRP A 172 9.25 10.38 3.56
C TRP A 172 10.33 9.35 3.27
N VAL A 173 10.10 8.49 2.29
CA VAL A 173 11.09 7.55 1.75
C VAL A 173 11.59 8.06 0.42
N ASP A 174 12.91 8.17 0.26
CA ASP A 174 13.55 8.54 -1.00
C ASP A 174 13.41 7.43 -2.04
N THR A 175 12.64 7.71 -3.08
CA THR A 175 12.43 6.79 -4.19
C THR A 175 13.17 7.20 -5.46
N THR A 176 14.04 8.21 -5.39
CA THR A 176 14.69 8.81 -6.56
C THR A 176 15.42 7.79 -7.43
N ALA A 177 16.28 6.94 -6.84
CA ALA A 177 17.07 5.98 -7.61
C ALA A 177 16.23 4.79 -8.15
N VAL A 178 15.07 4.50 -7.53
CA VAL A 178 14.18 3.41 -7.96
C VAL A 178 12.97 3.91 -8.77
N HIS A 179 12.88 5.22 -9.03
CA HIS A 179 11.71 5.84 -9.66
C HIS A 179 11.43 5.31 -11.06
N ALA A 180 12.47 5.07 -11.86
CA ALA A 180 12.33 4.50 -13.20
C ALA A 180 11.68 3.10 -13.15
N ARG A 181 12.10 2.25 -12.19
CA ARG A 181 11.53 0.92 -12.00
C ARG A 181 10.10 0.95 -11.47
N LYS A 182 9.78 1.93 -10.63
CA LYS A 182 8.40 2.19 -10.19
C LYS A 182 7.50 2.56 -11.37
N LEU A 183 7.97 3.42 -12.29
CA LEU A 183 7.26 3.78 -13.53
C LEU A 183 7.05 2.57 -14.45
N GLU A 184 8.07 1.71 -14.60
CA GLU A 184 7.99 0.47 -15.37
C GLU A 184 6.90 -0.47 -14.81
N ALA A 185 6.86 -0.63 -13.49
CA ALA A 185 5.84 -1.46 -12.85
C ALA A 185 4.42 -0.89 -13.07
N LEU A 186 4.23 0.44 -12.92
CA LEU A 186 2.94 1.08 -13.16
C LEU A 186 2.52 0.96 -14.64
N ALA A 187 3.46 1.03 -15.57
CA ALA A 187 3.19 0.88 -17.01
C ALA A 187 2.64 -0.50 -17.39
N CYS A 188 2.79 -1.53 -16.54
CA CYS A 188 2.20 -2.85 -16.77
C CYS A 188 0.67 -2.85 -16.76
N HIS A 189 0.02 -1.83 -16.18
CA HIS A 189 -1.44 -1.71 -16.05
C HIS A 189 -2.08 -0.98 -17.26
N GLU A 190 -1.89 -1.54 -18.45
CA GLU A 190 -2.32 -0.95 -19.72
C GLU A 190 -3.83 -0.75 -19.83
N SER A 191 -4.61 -1.72 -19.32
CA SER A 191 -6.08 -1.65 -19.34
C SER A 191 -6.59 -0.47 -18.50
N GLN A 192 -5.93 -0.15 -17.39
CA GLN A 192 -6.26 0.99 -16.55
C GLN A 192 -5.91 2.33 -17.21
N HIS A 193 -4.78 2.41 -17.92
CA HIS A 193 -4.41 3.61 -18.69
C HIS A 193 -5.49 3.96 -19.73
N ALA A 194 -6.00 2.95 -20.45
CA ALA A 194 -7.06 3.13 -21.45
C ALA A 194 -8.36 3.63 -20.81
N TRP A 195 -8.75 3.05 -19.66
CA TRP A 195 -9.94 3.44 -18.91
C TRP A 195 -9.86 4.87 -18.37
N LEU A 196 -8.77 5.23 -17.67
CA LEU A 196 -8.61 6.56 -17.08
C LEU A 196 -8.54 7.67 -18.13
N ARG A 197 -7.95 7.39 -19.29
CA ARG A 197 -7.97 8.32 -20.42
C ARG A 197 -9.40 8.57 -20.92
N ALA A 198 -10.18 7.52 -21.06
CA ALA A 198 -11.53 7.60 -21.59
C ALA A 198 -12.54 8.20 -20.61
N SER A 199 -12.44 7.86 -19.30
CA SER A 199 -13.43 8.21 -18.29
C SER A 199 -13.12 9.50 -17.53
N GLN A 200 -11.84 9.84 -17.37
CA GLN A 200 -11.40 10.96 -16.52
C GLN A 200 -10.51 11.97 -17.25
N GLY A 201 -10.31 11.80 -18.57
CA GLY A 201 -9.44 12.68 -19.35
C GLY A 201 -7.96 12.65 -18.90
N MET A 202 -7.57 11.63 -18.14
CA MET A 202 -6.21 11.46 -17.66
C MET A 202 -5.29 11.02 -18.80
N ASN A 203 -4.82 11.97 -19.60
CA ASN A 203 -3.97 11.71 -20.77
C ASN A 203 -2.58 11.14 -20.40
N SER A 204 -2.22 11.09 -19.12
CA SER A 204 -0.92 10.62 -18.69
C SER A 204 -0.87 10.18 -17.23
N TYR A 205 -1.43 9.01 -16.96
CA TYR A 205 -1.41 8.36 -15.64
C TYR A 205 0.01 8.24 -15.04
N LEU A 206 1.00 7.90 -15.88
CA LEU A 206 2.40 7.84 -15.46
C LEU A 206 2.94 9.22 -15.03
N ARG A 207 2.57 10.28 -15.75
CA ARG A 207 2.97 11.65 -15.39
C ARG A 207 2.30 12.12 -14.09
N ASP A 208 1.08 11.67 -13.83
CA ASP A 208 0.37 11.99 -12.59
C ASP A 208 1.06 11.38 -11.38
N MET A 209 1.49 10.11 -11.49
CA MET A 209 2.30 9.47 -10.47
C MET A 209 3.66 10.19 -10.30
N GLU A 210 4.33 10.54 -11.39
CA GLU A 210 5.60 11.29 -11.32
C GLU A 210 5.39 12.65 -10.64
N ARG A 211 4.34 13.40 -10.99
CA ARG A 211 4.00 14.69 -10.36
C ARG A 211 3.77 14.53 -8.87
N MET A 212 3.02 13.50 -8.46
CA MET A 212 2.75 13.21 -7.06
C MET A 212 4.04 12.85 -6.31
N SER A 213 4.87 11.95 -6.86
CA SER A 213 6.15 11.57 -6.26
C SER A 213 7.10 12.78 -6.10
N ARG A 214 7.13 13.69 -7.07
CA ARG A 214 7.89 14.96 -6.97
C ARG A 214 7.30 15.91 -5.93
N ALA A 215 5.97 15.99 -5.83
CA ALA A 215 5.31 16.83 -4.83
C ALA A 215 5.62 16.35 -3.40
N VAL A 216 5.59 15.04 -3.17
CA VAL A 216 6.00 14.43 -1.89
C VAL A 216 7.51 14.63 -1.64
N GLY A 217 8.34 14.51 -2.67
CA GLY A 217 9.76 14.81 -2.60
C GLY A 217 10.04 16.25 -2.15
N ARG A 218 9.34 17.23 -2.72
CA ARG A 218 9.45 18.64 -2.29
C ARG A 218 9.01 18.84 -0.83
N GLN A 219 7.99 18.12 -0.35
CA GLN A 219 7.60 18.17 1.06
C GLN A 219 8.73 17.70 1.99
N SER A 220 9.55 16.76 1.56
CA SER A 220 10.71 16.30 2.34
C SER A 220 11.80 17.36 2.47
N GLY A 221 11.85 18.36 1.59
CA GLY A 221 12.92 19.35 1.50
C GLY A 221 14.29 18.78 1.10
N ARG A 222 14.34 17.50 0.66
CA ARG A 222 15.60 16.81 0.37
C ARG A 222 15.56 15.90 -0.86
N PHE A 223 14.47 15.18 -1.08
CA PHE A 223 14.38 14.13 -2.09
C PHE A 223 13.78 14.67 -3.39
N ARG A 224 14.25 14.20 -4.54
CA ARG A 224 13.67 14.54 -5.84
C ARG A 224 12.32 13.85 -6.04
N HIS A 225 12.26 12.55 -5.73
CA HIS A 225 11.04 11.75 -5.71
C HIS A 225 10.94 11.04 -4.37
N ALA A 226 9.74 11.02 -3.78
CA ALA A 226 9.51 10.35 -2.51
C ALA A 226 8.12 9.74 -2.43
N GLU A 227 7.95 8.79 -1.53
CA GLU A 227 6.69 8.32 -1.01
C GLU A 227 6.53 8.77 0.43
N GLY A 228 5.31 9.19 0.80
CA GLY A 228 5.00 9.70 2.12
C GLY A 228 4.21 8.70 2.95
N TRP A 229 4.51 8.64 4.23
CA TRP A 229 3.95 7.66 5.15
C TRP A 229 3.48 8.31 6.44
N ARG A 230 2.38 7.78 7.00
CA ARG A 230 1.94 8.02 8.37
C ARG A 230 1.95 6.69 9.12
N ARG A 231 2.71 6.60 10.20
CA ARG A 231 2.79 5.38 10.99
C ARG A 231 1.54 5.22 11.85
N HIS A 232 0.98 4.01 11.90
CA HIS A 232 -0.14 3.66 12.76
C HIS A 232 0.30 3.58 14.22
N SER A 233 -0.63 3.81 15.16
CA SER A 233 -0.39 3.61 16.58
C SER A 233 0.00 2.16 16.89
N HIS A 234 0.97 1.95 17.77
CA HIS A 234 1.55 0.63 18.03
C HIS A 234 0.72 -0.32 18.91
N PRO A 235 -0.20 0.13 19.82
CA PRO A 235 -0.92 -0.79 20.70
C PRO A 235 -1.67 -1.88 19.93
N GLY A 236 -1.43 -3.14 20.30
CA GLY A 236 -1.98 -4.33 19.64
C GLY A 236 -1.17 -4.84 18.44
N PHE A 237 -0.14 -4.11 17.99
CA PHE A 237 0.69 -4.48 16.85
C PHE A 237 2.15 -4.76 17.22
N SER A 238 2.72 -4.00 18.15
CA SER A 238 4.07 -4.18 18.66
C SER A 238 4.15 -3.78 20.13
N ALA A 239 5.14 -4.32 20.86
CA ALA A 239 5.35 -4.02 22.27
C ALA A 239 5.86 -2.58 22.51
N THR A 240 6.58 -2.04 21.53
CA THR A 240 7.17 -0.69 21.58
C THR A 240 6.75 0.13 20.38
N ASP A 241 6.88 1.45 20.48
CA ASP A 241 6.67 2.38 19.37
C ASP A 241 7.83 2.36 18.36
N ALA A 242 8.24 1.14 17.93
CA ALA A 242 9.33 0.93 16.98
C ALA A 242 9.00 1.45 15.57
N ASP A 243 10.03 1.84 14.84
CA ASP A 243 9.93 2.27 13.44
C ASP A 243 10.83 1.40 12.53
N PRO A 244 10.39 0.19 12.16
CA PRO A 244 11.16 -0.72 11.33
C PRO A 244 11.45 -0.18 9.93
N LEU A 245 10.60 0.72 9.39
CA LEU A 245 10.84 1.35 8.10
C LEU A 245 12.07 2.26 8.14
N ARG A 246 12.13 3.11 9.17
CA ARG A 246 13.29 3.97 9.41
C ARG A 246 14.55 3.15 9.73
N ALA A 247 14.41 2.12 10.55
CA ALA A 247 15.53 1.24 10.90
C ALA A 247 16.10 0.51 9.68
N ALA A 248 15.22 0.07 8.74
CA ALA A 248 15.63 -0.62 7.52
C ALA A 248 16.30 0.32 6.50
N LEU A 249 15.78 1.54 6.34
CA LEU A 249 16.16 2.43 5.25
C LEU A 249 17.15 3.54 5.66
N GLY A 250 17.37 3.74 6.95
CA GLY A 250 18.34 4.71 7.46
C GLY A 250 18.15 6.12 6.85
N PRO A 251 19.17 6.67 6.17
CA PRO A 251 19.12 8.03 5.62
C PRO A 251 18.13 8.20 4.47
N LEU A 252 17.64 7.11 3.88
CA LEU A 252 16.61 7.12 2.83
C LEU A 252 15.19 7.32 3.41
N CYS A 253 15.01 7.20 4.73
CA CYS A 253 13.75 7.47 5.42
C CYS A 253 13.91 8.70 6.34
N ARG A 254 13.26 9.81 5.96
CA ARG A 254 13.29 11.07 6.73
C ARG A 254 11.98 11.26 7.49
N VAL A 255 12.07 11.36 8.82
CA VAL A 255 10.91 11.65 9.68
C VAL A 255 10.59 13.15 9.64
N ASN A 256 9.31 13.48 9.59
CA ASN A 256 8.81 14.85 9.68
C ASN A 256 8.73 15.29 11.15
N ALA A 257 9.79 15.96 11.63
CA ALA A 257 9.86 16.41 13.01
C ALA A 257 8.73 17.37 13.42
N THR A 258 8.19 18.14 12.47
CA THR A 258 7.07 19.05 12.73
C THR A 258 5.78 18.26 12.95
N TYR A 259 5.52 17.26 12.12
CA TYR A 259 4.37 16.34 12.26
C TYR A 259 4.44 15.59 13.61
N GLU A 260 5.61 15.02 13.94
CA GLU A 260 5.81 14.31 15.22
C GLU A 260 5.62 15.22 16.45
N ARG A 261 6.06 16.47 16.38
CA ARG A 261 5.81 17.44 17.45
C ARG A 261 4.34 17.80 17.59
N ALA A 262 3.61 17.93 16.49
CA ALA A 262 2.17 18.21 16.51
C ALA A 262 1.40 17.04 17.16
N LEU A 263 1.73 15.79 16.84
CA LEU A 263 1.12 14.61 17.48
C LEU A 263 1.30 14.61 19.00
N ARG A 264 2.52 14.93 19.49
CA ARG A 264 2.80 14.98 20.95
C ARG A 264 2.07 16.09 21.69
N ARG A 265 1.70 17.16 20.99
CA ARG A 265 0.97 18.30 21.57
C ARG A 265 -0.55 18.10 21.54
N GLY A 266 -1.05 17.00 20.99
CA GLY A 266 -2.47 16.75 20.81
C GLY A 266 -3.13 17.73 19.83
N ALA A 267 -2.35 18.38 18.95
CA ALA A 267 -2.90 19.23 17.90
C ALA A 267 -3.53 18.35 16.81
N PRO A 268 -4.80 18.64 16.39
CA PRO A 268 -5.50 17.89 15.37
C PRO A 268 -4.85 17.98 14.00
#